data_bbfe933fb2e6e369b70381231be40c6a
#
_entry.id   bbfe933fb2e6e369b70381231be40c6a
#
_cell.length_a   1.000
_cell.length_b   1.000
_cell.length_c   1.000
_cell.angle_alpha   90.00
_cell.angle_beta   90.00
_cell.angle_gamma   90.00
#
_symmetry.space_group_name_H-M   'P 1'
#
loop_
_entity.id
_entity.type
_entity.pdbx_description
1 polymer ?
#
loop_
_entity_poly.entity_id
_entity_poly.type
_entity_poly.pdbx_seq_one_letter_code
_entity_poly.pdbx_strand_id
1 'polypeptide(L)'
;MYQQLFRNKTFFVITVLMSAIFVACGNDKDILNNSPAHHISESEKLVIPAAIELPSNLPGGNTRVATFYAEGVQKYKARQKAGSDPAVFEWVFIAPSAALYDATNTKVGTHSAGPTWQLSGSTTDSIYAQQFTPARTATSPDQTSIDWLLLMPKIGKAPTGFFADVSYIQRIATKGGKAPATAPVSISDTIDVYYTAVYRFTKKNQ
;
A
#
# COMPACT_ATOMS: atom_id res chain seq x y z
N MET A 1 77.62 -20.28 -61.38
CA MET A 1 76.95 -19.14 -62.00
C MET A 1 75.64 -19.02 -61.33
N TYR A 2 75.58 -18.22 -60.25
CA TYR A 2 74.53 -18.28 -59.24
C TYR A 2 73.45 -17.26 -59.51
N GLN A 3 72.18 -17.71 -59.58
CA GLN A 3 71.03 -16.84 -59.48
C GLN A 3 70.52 -16.82 -58.05
N GLN A 4 70.51 -15.67 -57.50
CA GLN A 4 69.95 -15.40 -56.17
C GLN A 4 68.43 -15.18 -56.29
N LEU A 5 67.64 -16.04 -55.60
CA LEU A 5 66.25 -15.85 -55.45
C LEU A 5 65.95 -14.86 -54.31
N PHE A 6 65.33 -13.78 -54.65
CA PHE A 6 64.78 -12.86 -53.65
C PHE A 6 63.38 -13.41 -53.22
N ARG A 7 63.29 -13.81 -51.96
CA ARG A 7 62.07 -14.23 -51.33
C ARG A 7 61.40 -13.05 -50.63
N ASN A 8 60.35 -12.49 -51.22
CA ASN A 8 59.56 -11.44 -50.61
C ASN A 8 58.80 -12.04 -49.45
N LYS A 9 59.06 -11.58 -48.22
CA LYS A 9 58.26 -11.81 -47.03
C LYS A 9 57.21 -10.75 -46.95
N THR A 10 56.00 -11.09 -47.30
CA THR A 10 54.84 -10.25 -47.08
C THR A 10 54.49 -10.33 -45.59
N PHE A 11 54.70 -9.23 -44.86
CA PHE A 11 54.23 -9.08 -43.51
C PHE A 11 52.73 -8.79 -43.53
N PHE A 12 51.94 -9.74 -43.09
CA PHE A 12 50.52 -9.50 -42.77
C PHE A 12 50.46 -8.80 -41.43
N VAL A 13 50.15 -7.52 -41.43
CA VAL A 13 49.79 -6.79 -40.23
C VAL A 13 48.30 -7.06 -39.96
N ILE A 14 48.05 -7.95 -39.00
CA ILE A 14 46.67 -8.17 -38.48
C ILE A 14 46.39 -7.02 -37.52
N THR A 15 45.65 -6.04 -38.00
CA THR A 15 45.08 -4.99 -37.14
C THR A 15 43.90 -5.62 -36.38
N VAL A 16 44.12 -6.00 -35.13
CA VAL A 16 43.05 -6.40 -34.24
C VAL A 16 42.27 -5.14 -33.84
N LEU A 17 41.11 -4.95 -34.44
CA LEU A 17 40.19 -3.90 -34.06
C LEU A 17 39.55 -4.33 -32.72
N MET A 18 40.08 -3.81 -31.63
CA MET A 18 39.54 -4.01 -30.29
C MET A 18 38.28 -3.13 -30.18
N SER A 19 37.10 -3.68 -30.54
CA SER A 19 35.81 -3.06 -30.28
C SER A 19 35.60 -2.99 -28.77
N ALA A 20 35.91 -1.84 -28.19
CA ALA A 20 35.50 -1.54 -26.83
C ALA A 20 33.95 -1.48 -26.79
N ILE A 21 33.32 -2.58 -26.35
CA ILE A 21 31.94 -2.58 -25.97
C ILE A 21 31.91 -1.73 -24.69
N PHE A 22 31.58 -0.45 -24.83
CA PHE A 22 31.11 0.33 -23.69
C PHE A 22 29.75 -0.29 -23.29
N VAL A 23 29.77 -1.23 -22.35
CA VAL A 23 28.63 -1.48 -21.51
C VAL A 23 28.42 -0.16 -20.76
N ALA A 24 27.56 0.68 -21.31
CA ALA A 24 26.93 1.71 -20.53
C ALA A 24 26.15 0.95 -19.43
N CYS A 25 26.80 0.70 -18.29
CA CYS A 25 26.08 0.65 -17.04
C CYS A 25 25.36 1.98 -16.99
N GLY A 26 24.11 1.99 -17.46
CA GLY A 26 23.19 2.99 -17.02
C GLY A 26 23.31 2.96 -15.50
N ASN A 27 23.89 4.00 -14.93
CA ASN A 27 23.50 4.40 -13.62
C ASN A 27 21.99 4.62 -13.76
N ASP A 28 21.21 3.58 -13.52
CA ASP A 28 19.99 3.72 -12.80
C ASP A 28 20.39 4.35 -11.46
N LYS A 29 20.76 5.64 -11.52
CA LYS A 29 20.43 6.52 -10.44
C LYS A 29 18.96 6.21 -10.29
N ASP A 30 18.66 5.45 -9.24
CA ASP A 30 17.36 5.43 -8.66
C ASP A 30 16.83 6.84 -8.84
N ILE A 31 16.05 7.04 -9.89
CA ILE A 31 15.03 8.06 -9.85
C ILE A 31 14.38 7.65 -8.56
N LEU A 32 14.73 8.34 -7.48
CA LEU A 32 14.19 8.14 -6.16
C LEU A 32 12.72 8.06 -6.45
N ASN A 33 12.23 6.82 -6.44
CA ASN A 33 10.89 6.56 -6.90
C ASN A 33 10.04 7.28 -5.86
N ASN A 34 9.72 8.54 -6.13
CA ASN A 34 8.94 9.40 -5.24
C ASN A 34 7.49 8.90 -5.16
N SER A 35 7.25 7.71 -5.70
CA SER A 35 5.99 7.01 -5.57
C SER A 35 5.85 6.49 -4.15
N PRO A 36 4.65 6.54 -3.59
CA PRO A 36 4.34 5.94 -2.31
C PRO A 36 4.76 4.46 -2.25
N ALA A 37 5.20 3.98 -1.08
CA ALA A 37 5.76 2.65 -0.88
C ALA A 37 4.89 1.48 -1.41
N HIS A 38 3.62 1.72 -1.69
CA HIS A 38 2.64 0.74 -2.21
C HIS A 38 1.85 1.31 -3.39
N HIS A 39 2.47 2.19 -4.15
CA HIS A 39 1.91 2.64 -5.42
C HIS A 39 1.61 1.40 -6.30
N ILE A 40 0.37 1.29 -6.75
CA ILE A 40 -0.03 0.24 -7.69
C ILE A 40 0.49 0.68 -9.05
N SER A 41 1.45 -0.06 -9.61
CA SER A 41 2.00 0.25 -10.93
C SER A 41 0.91 0.08 -12.00
N GLU A 42 1.05 0.78 -13.12
CA GLU A 42 0.11 0.64 -14.27
C GLU A 42 0.07 -0.80 -14.80
N SER A 43 1.15 -1.57 -14.61
CA SER A 43 1.23 -2.97 -14.97
C SER A 43 0.47 -3.90 -14.02
N GLU A 44 0.17 -3.45 -12.79
CA GLU A 44 -0.59 -4.23 -11.81
C GLU A 44 -2.10 -4.08 -12.05
N LYS A 45 -2.72 -5.14 -12.52
CA LYS A 45 -4.17 -5.18 -12.66
C LYS A 45 -4.83 -5.39 -11.29
N LEU A 46 -5.36 -4.31 -10.72
CA LEU A 46 -6.14 -4.38 -9.48
C LEU A 46 -7.55 -4.90 -9.75
N VAL A 47 -7.82 -6.12 -9.31
CA VAL A 47 -9.17 -6.71 -9.35
C VAL A 47 -9.85 -6.47 -8.00
N ILE A 48 -10.96 -5.73 -8.00
CA ILE A 48 -11.75 -5.47 -6.80
C ILE A 48 -12.74 -6.63 -6.60
N PRO A 49 -12.69 -7.36 -5.48
CA PRO A 49 -13.66 -8.40 -5.18
C PRO A 49 -15.08 -7.85 -5.02
N ALA A 50 -16.09 -8.58 -5.51
CA ALA A 50 -17.50 -8.17 -5.46
C ALA A 50 -17.98 -7.77 -4.05
N ALA A 51 -17.47 -8.41 -3.00
CA ALA A 51 -17.81 -8.11 -1.62
C ALA A 51 -17.52 -6.66 -1.21
N ILE A 52 -16.54 -6.01 -1.86
CA ILE A 52 -16.11 -4.64 -1.57
C ILE A 52 -16.24 -3.68 -2.77
N GLU A 53 -16.96 -4.10 -3.81
CA GLU A 53 -17.31 -3.19 -4.91
C GLU A 53 -18.23 -2.08 -4.41
N LEU A 54 -18.09 -0.90 -5.02
CA LEU A 54 -19.00 0.21 -4.76
C LEU A 54 -20.40 -0.13 -5.27
N PRO A 55 -21.48 0.25 -4.57
CA PRO A 55 -22.82 0.24 -5.15
C PRO A 55 -22.85 1.05 -6.45
N SER A 56 -23.62 0.62 -7.43
CA SER A 56 -23.72 1.32 -8.73
C SER A 56 -24.26 2.75 -8.60
N ASN A 57 -25.21 2.97 -7.66
CA ASN A 57 -25.87 4.26 -7.40
C ASN A 57 -26.44 4.92 -8.67
N LEU A 58 -26.98 4.12 -9.59
CA LEU A 58 -27.59 4.64 -10.81
C LEU A 58 -28.84 5.52 -10.53
N PRO A 59 -29.12 6.54 -11.38
CA PRO A 59 -28.38 6.91 -12.59
C PRO A 59 -27.13 7.76 -12.33
N GLY A 60 -26.96 8.39 -11.17
CA GLY A 60 -25.88 9.32 -10.87
C GLY A 60 -24.49 8.67 -10.77
N GLY A 61 -24.42 7.42 -10.35
CA GLY A 61 -23.15 6.70 -10.18
C GLY A 61 -22.32 7.18 -8.99
N ASN A 62 -21.01 7.10 -9.14
CA ASN A 62 -20.05 7.44 -8.10
C ASN A 62 -18.88 8.25 -8.66
N THR A 63 -18.35 9.18 -7.87
CA THR A 63 -17.15 9.97 -8.23
C THR A 63 -16.06 9.78 -7.19
N ARG A 64 -14.83 9.52 -7.63
CA ARG A 64 -13.66 9.46 -6.77
C ARG A 64 -13.33 10.85 -6.24
N VAL A 65 -13.29 11.01 -4.90
CA VAL A 65 -12.89 12.25 -4.22
C VAL A 65 -11.37 12.27 -4.06
N ALA A 66 -10.80 11.17 -3.56
CA ALA A 66 -9.36 11.05 -3.37
C ALA A 66 -8.89 9.60 -3.36
N THR A 67 -7.60 9.43 -3.61
CA THR A 67 -6.85 8.22 -3.31
C THR A 67 -5.65 8.62 -2.47
N PHE A 68 -5.51 8.01 -1.29
CA PHE A 68 -4.35 8.19 -0.43
C PHE A 68 -3.68 6.85 -0.17
N TYR A 69 -2.37 6.90 -0.01
CA TYR A 69 -1.51 5.77 0.31
C TYR A 69 -1.16 5.85 1.78
N ALA A 70 -1.38 4.78 2.53
CA ALA A 70 -1.09 4.74 3.95
C ALA A 70 0.13 3.87 4.22
N GLU A 71 0.98 4.34 5.11
CA GLU A 71 2.14 3.64 5.62
C GLU A 71 2.24 3.83 7.13
N GLY A 72 2.35 2.74 7.88
CA GLY A 72 2.39 2.79 9.32
C GLY A 72 2.26 1.41 9.97
N VAL A 73 1.58 1.35 11.11
CA VAL A 73 1.45 0.13 11.90
C VAL A 73 0.01 -0.17 12.28
N GLN A 74 -0.29 -1.47 12.38
CA GLN A 74 -1.45 -1.98 13.11
C GLN A 74 -0.98 -2.33 14.53
N LYS A 75 -1.60 -1.70 15.54
CA LYS A 75 -1.27 -1.91 16.94
C LYS A 75 -2.10 -3.03 17.53
N TYR A 76 -1.46 -3.94 18.22
CA TYR A 76 -2.09 -5.06 18.91
C TYR A 76 -1.66 -5.09 20.38
N LYS A 77 -2.52 -5.65 21.23
CA LYS A 77 -2.20 -6.00 22.61
C LYS A 77 -2.62 -7.42 22.93
N ALA A 78 -2.00 -8.00 23.92
CA ALA A 78 -2.42 -9.28 24.45
C ALA A 78 -3.77 -9.17 25.18
N ARG A 79 -4.58 -10.19 25.06
CA ARG A 79 -5.79 -10.41 25.85
C ARG A 79 -5.84 -11.88 26.23
N GLN A 80 -6.32 -12.19 27.43
CA GLN A 80 -6.62 -13.57 27.79
C GLN A 80 -7.68 -14.13 26.85
N LYS A 81 -7.43 -15.30 26.30
CA LYS A 81 -8.37 -15.98 25.40
C LYS A 81 -9.58 -16.45 26.21
N ALA A 82 -10.79 -16.08 25.78
CA ALA A 82 -12.00 -16.44 26.48
C ALA A 82 -12.18 -17.96 26.60
N GLY A 83 -12.57 -18.45 27.77
CA GLY A 83 -12.84 -19.87 28.02
C GLY A 83 -11.59 -20.76 28.04
N SER A 84 -10.40 -20.19 28.11
CA SER A 84 -9.14 -20.93 28.18
C SER A 84 -8.42 -20.71 29.51
N ASP A 85 -7.35 -21.49 29.75
CA ASP A 85 -6.44 -21.29 30.87
C ASP A 85 -5.98 -19.83 30.94
N PRO A 86 -5.91 -19.21 32.12
CA PRO A 86 -5.43 -17.82 32.28
C PRO A 86 -4.06 -17.54 31.64
N ALA A 87 -3.23 -18.55 31.50
CA ALA A 87 -1.93 -18.41 30.84
C ALA A 87 -1.97 -18.36 29.33
N VAL A 88 -3.14 -18.58 28.68
CA VAL A 88 -3.29 -18.53 27.21
C VAL A 88 -3.76 -17.15 26.78
N PHE A 89 -2.99 -16.51 25.91
CA PHE A 89 -3.27 -15.18 25.40
C PHE A 89 -3.45 -15.18 23.89
N GLU A 90 -4.11 -14.14 23.38
CA GLU A 90 -4.31 -13.87 21.94
C GLU A 90 -4.03 -12.41 21.64
N TRP A 91 -3.61 -12.11 20.39
CA TRP A 91 -3.48 -10.74 19.92
C TRP A 91 -4.84 -10.14 19.58
N VAL A 92 -5.11 -8.97 20.11
CA VAL A 92 -6.32 -8.20 19.79
C VAL A 92 -5.91 -6.87 19.16
N PHE A 93 -6.49 -6.57 18.02
CA PHE A 93 -6.30 -5.30 17.33
C PHE A 93 -6.81 -4.14 18.19
N ILE A 94 -6.02 -3.07 18.23
CA ILE A 94 -6.33 -1.85 18.99
C ILE A 94 -6.65 -0.71 18.04
N ALA A 95 -5.70 -0.34 17.17
CA ALA A 95 -5.83 0.80 16.27
C ALA A 95 -4.76 0.78 15.17
N PRO A 96 -5.03 1.40 14.02
CA PRO A 96 -3.98 1.80 13.10
C PRO A 96 -3.28 3.06 13.62
N SER A 97 -2.03 3.24 13.18
CA SER A 97 -1.31 4.51 13.27
C SER A 97 -0.48 4.65 12.02
N ALA A 98 -0.93 5.49 11.08
CA ALA A 98 -0.30 5.60 9.76
C ALA A 98 -0.28 7.04 9.27
N ALA A 99 0.75 7.37 8.48
CA ALA A 99 0.79 8.55 7.64
C ALA A 99 0.00 8.30 6.35
N LEU A 100 -0.56 9.35 5.79
CA LEU A 100 -1.21 9.35 4.48
C LEU A 100 -0.37 10.16 3.51
N TYR A 101 -0.22 9.63 2.30
CA TYR A 101 0.53 10.23 1.21
C TYR A 101 -0.35 10.35 -0.03
N ASP A 102 -0.14 11.40 -0.80
CA ASP A 102 -0.74 11.56 -2.13
C ASP A 102 0.06 10.83 -3.23
N ALA A 103 -0.35 10.98 -4.48
CA ALA A 103 0.31 10.36 -5.63
C ALA A 103 1.73 10.91 -5.90
N THR A 104 2.10 12.05 -5.32
CA THR A 104 3.43 12.65 -5.42
C THR A 104 4.34 12.26 -4.25
N ASN A 105 3.89 11.32 -3.40
CA ASN A 105 4.56 10.91 -2.15
C ASN A 105 4.70 12.04 -1.12
N THR A 106 3.85 13.04 -1.20
CA THR A 106 3.77 14.10 -0.19
C THR A 106 2.87 13.64 0.95
N LYS A 107 3.36 13.76 2.19
CA LYS A 107 2.54 13.46 3.37
C LYS A 107 1.42 14.49 3.50
N VAL A 108 0.18 14.01 3.42
CA VAL A 108 -1.03 14.86 3.41
C VAL A 108 -1.92 14.67 4.63
N GLY A 109 -1.65 13.68 5.49
CA GLY A 109 -2.51 13.44 6.63
C GLY A 109 -2.11 12.24 7.46
N THR A 110 -3.06 11.77 8.28
CA THR A 110 -2.91 10.62 9.18
C THR A 110 -4.15 9.72 9.17
N HIS A 111 -3.92 8.46 9.51
CA HIS A 111 -4.97 7.47 9.77
C HIS A 111 -4.80 6.88 11.17
N SER A 112 -5.86 6.90 11.96
CA SER A 112 -5.82 6.52 13.38
C SER A 112 -7.07 5.76 13.80
N ALA A 113 -7.19 5.53 15.11
CA ALA A 113 -8.34 4.85 15.72
C ALA A 113 -9.69 5.44 15.32
N GLY A 114 -10.68 4.57 15.22
CA GLY A 114 -12.06 4.96 14.99
C GLY A 114 -12.82 4.27 13.85
N PRO A 115 -12.26 3.85 12.71
CA PRO A 115 -11.12 4.38 11.97
C PRO A 115 -11.34 5.83 11.53
N THR A 116 -10.29 6.62 11.58
CA THR A 116 -10.33 8.06 11.27
C THR A 116 -9.23 8.43 10.28
N TRP A 117 -9.56 9.32 9.34
CA TRP A 117 -8.59 9.98 8.46
C TRP A 117 -8.72 11.47 8.66
N GLN A 118 -7.58 12.15 8.77
CA GLN A 118 -7.50 13.60 8.95
C GLN A 118 -6.38 14.17 8.09
N LEU A 119 -6.67 15.23 7.33
CA LEU A 119 -5.65 15.90 6.53
C LEU A 119 -4.82 16.86 7.40
N SER A 120 -3.55 16.99 7.04
CA SER A 120 -2.61 17.90 7.68
C SER A 120 -2.95 19.35 7.34
N GLY A 121 -2.68 20.24 8.30
CA GLY A 121 -2.93 21.69 8.08
C GLY A 121 -4.39 22.13 8.23
N SER A 122 -5.29 21.19 8.49
CA SER A 122 -6.71 21.50 8.73
C SER A 122 -7.23 20.68 9.92
N THR A 123 -7.93 21.33 10.83
CA THR A 123 -8.65 20.66 11.93
C THR A 123 -10.04 20.19 11.52
N THR A 124 -10.52 20.67 10.36
CA THR A 124 -11.88 20.40 9.86
C THR A 124 -11.93 19.30 8.81
N ASP A 125 -10.81 18.95 8.15
CA ASP A 125 -10.80 17.93 7.09
C ASP A 125 -10.63 16.55 7.65
N SER A 126 -11.73 16.00 8.16
CA SER A 126 -11.73 14.67 8.80
C SER A 126 -12.93 13.83 8.42
N ILE A 127 -12.73 12.51 8.45
CA ILE A 127 -13.79 11.51 8.30
C ILE A 127 -13.57 10.37 9.27
N TYR A 128 -14.63 10.04 10.00
CA TYR A 128 -14.74 8.82 10.79
C TYR A 128 -15.56 7.80 10.01
N ALA A 129 -15.15 6.55 10.06
CA ALA A 129 -15.89 5.51 9.36
C ALA A 129 -16.31 4.36 10.28
N GLN A 130 -17.17 3.51 9.74
CA GLN A 130 -17.61 2.26 10.32
C GLN A 130 -17.82 1.21 9.23
N GLN A 131 -17.90 -0.03 9.63
CA GLN A 131 -18.31 -1.11 8.73
C GLN A 131 -19.79 -1.01 8.39
N PHE A 132 -20.17 -1.55 7.24
CA PHE A 132 -21.56 -1.87 6.91
C PHE A 132 -22.07 -3.00 7.81
N THR A 133 -23.38 -3.17 7.88
CA THR A 133 -24.00 -4.32 8.50
C THR A 133 -24.87 -5.04 7.46
N PRO A 134 -24.48 -6.24 7.01
CA PRO A 134 -23.27 -6.99 7.36
C PRO A 134 -21.98 -6.33 6.85
N ALA A 135 -20.84 -6.68 7.47
CA ALA A 135 -19.53 -6.15 7.09
C ALA A 135 -19.19 -6.52 5.65
N ARG A 136 -18.63 -5.56 4.91
CA ARG A 136 -18.17 -5.74 3.53
C ARG A 136 -16.65 -5.86 3.50
N THR A 137 -16.18 -7.10 3.46
CA THR A 137 -14.77 -7.47 3.56
C THR A 137 -14.38 -8.46 2.48
N ALA A 138 -13.12 -8.44 2.07
CA ALA A 138 -12.52 -9.44 1.23
C ALA A 138 -11.10 -9.74 1.72
N THR A 139 -10.72 -11.01 1.74
CA THR A 139 -9.36 -11.41 2.09
C THR A 139 -8.37 -10.82 1.11
N SER A 140 -7.26 -10.27 1.63
CA SER A 140 -6.17 -9.80 0.78
C SER A 140 -5.58 -10.97 -0.02
N PRO A 141 -5.19 -10.77 -1.29
CA PRO A 141 -4.44 -11.77 -2.05
C PRO A 141 -3.13 -12.18 -1.35
N ASP A 142 -2.51 -11.27 -0.62
CA ASP A 142 -1.38 -11.56 0.26
C ASP A 142 -1.91 -11.99 1.64
N GLN A 143 -1.70 -13.25 1.99
CA GLN A 143 -2.21 -13.85 3.23
C GLN A 143 -1.59 -13.26 4.51
N THR A 144 -0.44 -12.60 4.42
CA THR A 144 0.18 -11.89 5.55
C THR A 144 -0.43 -10.52 5.78
N SER A 145 -1.27 -10.08 4.86
CA SER A 145 -1.87 -8.75 4.86
C SER A 145 -3.26 -8.74 5.49
N ILE A 146 -3.59 -7.61 6.12
CA ILE A 146 -4.94 -7.34 6.61
C ILE A 146 -5.95 -7.30 5.46
N ASP A 147 -7.19 -7.67 5.75
CA ASP A 147 -8.26 -7.76 4.75
C ASP A 147 -8.57 -6.43 4.07
N TRP A 148 -9.08 -6.50 2.86
CA TRP A 148 -9.65 -5.37 2.16
C TRP A 148 -11.06 -5.08 2.69
N LEU A 149 -11.45 -3.82 2.72
CA LEU A 149 -12.72 -3.38 3.31
C LEU A 149 -13.43 -2.38 2.41
N LEU A 150 -14.76 -2.41 2.45
CA LEU A 150 -15.59 -1.27 2.11
C LEU A 150 -16.23 -0.75 3.39
N LEU A 151 -16.05 0.54 3.66
CA LEU A 151 -16.54 1.24 4.83
C LEU A 151 -17.49 2.37 4.41
N MET A 152 -18.28 2.83 5.35
CA MET A 152 -19.14 4.00 5.22
C MET A 152 -18.78 5.04 6.30
N PRO A 153 -19.14 6.32 6.11
CA PRO A 153 -19.04 7.30 7.18
C PRO A 153 -19.77 6.83 8.44
N LYS A 154 -19.21 7.17 9.59
CA LYS A 154 -19.79 6.79 10.87
C LYS A 154 -21.14 7.49 11.08
N ILE A 155 -22.18 6.71 11.34
CA ILE A 155 -23.52 7.24 11.66
C ILE A 155 -23.42 8.16 12.88
N GLY A 156 -24.05 9.33 12.79
CA GLY A 156 -24.02 10.34 13.84
C GLY A 156 -22.74 11.18 13.88
N LYS A 157 -21.80 10.98 12.94
CA LYS A 157 -20.59 11.79 12.82
C LYS A 157 -20.31 12.10 11.36
N ALA A 158 -20.89 13.18 10.85
CA ALA A 158 -20.73 13.59 9.45
C ALA A 158 -19.25 13.83 9.10
N PRO A 159 -18.81 13.43 7.90
CA PRO A 159 -17.54 13.87 7.35
C PRO A 159 -17.51 15.40 7.22
N THR A 160 -16.34 15.99 7.32
CA THR A 160 -16.16 17.44 7.30
C THR A 160 -15.10 17.87 6.29
N GLY A 161 -15.18 19.14 5.87
CA GLY A 161 -14.21 19.78 5.00
C GLY A 161 -14.05 19.03 3.68
N PHE A 162 -12.82 18.69 3.33
CA PHE A 162 -12.47 17.94 2.13
C PHE A 162 -13.25 16.63 1.96
N PHE A 163 -13.64 15.99 3.06
CA PHE A 163 -14.36 14.71 3.06
C PHE A 163 -15.89 14.85 3.10
N ALA A 164 -16.45 16.05 3.13
CA ALA A 164 -17.88 16.30 3.41
C ALA A 164 -18.86 15.44 2.59
N ASP A 165 -18.54 15.20 1.31
CA ASP A 165 -19.39 14.43 0.39
C ASP A 165 -19.05 12.95 0.31
N VAL A 166 -18.07 12.47 1.06
CA VAL A 166 -17.64 11.06 0.99
C VAL A 166 -18.73 10.15 1.52
N SER A 167 -19.10 9.18 0.70
CA SER A 167 -20.11 8.15 1.02
C SER A 167 -19.50 6.77 1.25
N TYR A 168 -18.32 6.51 0.67
CA TYR A 168 -17.66 5.22 0.71
C TYR A 168 -16.15 5.37 0.87
N ILE A 169 -15.55 4.48 1.68
CA ILE A 169 -14.10 4.35 1.83
C ILE A 169 -13.71 2.91 1.55
N GLN A 170 -12.86 2.67 0.54
CA GLN A 170 -12.27 1.36 0.30
C GLN A 170 -10.85 1.32 0.85
N ARG A 171 -10.53 0.30 1.66
CA ARG A 171 -9.17 -0.12 1.97
C ARG A 171 -8.81 -1.29 1.09
N ILE A 172 -7.82 -1.15 0.23
CA ILE A 172 -7.40 -2.13 -0.77
C ILE A 172 -5.87 -2.19 -0.88
N ALA A 173 -5.36 -3.14 -1.66
CA ALA A 173 -3.92 -3.31 -1.91
C ALA A 173 -3.09 -3.29 -0.62
N THR A 174 -3.59 -3.96 0.41
CA THR A 174 -2.92 -4.03 1.71
C THR A 174 -1.69 -4.92 1.63
N LYS A 175 -0.62 -4.52 2.35
CA LYS A 175 0.57 -5.35 2.57
C LYS A 175 0.90 -5.35 4.06
N GLY A 176 1.08 -6.53 4.64
CA GLY A 176 1.35 -6.71 6.06
C GLY A 176 0.18 -6.35 6.97
N GLY A 177 0.49 -6.09 8.22
CA GLY A 177 -0.46 -5.61 9.23
C GLY A 177 -1.21 -6.68 10.01
N LYS A 178 -1.18 -7.96 9.63
CA LYS A 178 -1.78 -9.03 10.45
C LYS A 178 -0.97 -9.26 11.72
N ALA A 179 -1.65 -9.57 12.80
CA ALA A 179 -1.00 -10.02 14.02
C ALA A 179 -0.11 -11.25 13.77
N PRO A 180 1.02 -11.40 14.48
CA PRO A 180 1.85 -12.60 14.38
C PRO A 180 1.04 -13.87 14.71
N ALA A 181 1.38 -14.97 14.04
CA ALA A 181 0.82 -16.30 14.36
C ALA A 181 1.24 -16.79 15.74
N THR A 182 2.43 -16.37 16.20
CA THR A 182 2.91 -16.68 17.56
C THR A 182 2.09 -15.89 18.57
N ALA A 183 1.46 -16.61 19.51
CA ALA A 183 0.66 -15.99 20.57
C ALA A 183 1.53 -15.14 21.51
N PRO A 184 0.96 -14.11 22.14
CA PRO A 184 1.65 -13.36 23.22
C PRO A 184 1.90 -14.28 24.43
N VAL A 185 2.93 -13.97 25.19
CA VAL A 185 3.33 -14.75 26.38
C VAL A 185 2.90 -14.09 27.69
N SER A 186 2.55 -12.80 27.64
CA SER A 186 2.11 -12.01 28.78
C SER A 186 0.91 -11.13 28.42
N ILE A 187 0.05 -10.86 29.41
CA ILE A 187 -1.08 -9.93 29.27
C ILE A 187 -0.63 -8.49 28.96
N SER A 188 0.59 -8.14 29.32
CA SER A 188 1.17 -6.82 29.06
C SER A 188 1.79 -6.69 27.66
N ASP A 189 1.87 -7.77 26.89
CA ASP A 189 2.52 -7.73 25.58
C ASP A 189 1.74 -6.83 24.62
N THR A 190 2.50 -6.04 23.86
CA THR A 190 2.02 -5.21 22.76
C THR A 190 2.91 -5.40 21.56
N ILE A 191 2.37 -5.23 20.36
CA ILE A 191 3.16 -5.26 19.13
C ILE A 191 2.60 -4.29 18.11
N ASP A 192 3.49 -3.62 17.41
CA ASP A 192 3.21 -2.79 16.26
C ASP A 192 3.62 -3.55 14.99
N VAL A 193 2.65 -3.88 14.13
CA VAL A 193 2.90 -4.63 12.90
C VAL A 193 2.81 -3.68 11.72
N TYR A 194 3.91 -3.52 10.99
CA TYR A 194 4.00 -2.65 9.81
C TYR A 194 2.97 -3.06 8.76
N TYR A 195 2.34 -2.06 8.13
CA TYR A 195 1.45 -2.25 7.00
C TYR A 195 1.46 -1.07 6.05
N THR A 196 1.07 -1.35 4.81
CA THR A 196 0.68 -0.34 3.84
C THR A 196 -0.71 -0.64 3.29
N ALA A 197 -1.39 0.38 2.79
CA ALA A 197 -2.71 0.25 2.17
C ALA A 197 -2.99 1.40 1.21
N VAL A 198 -3.89 1.16 0.26
CA VAL A 198 -4.51 2.22 -0.54
C VAL A 198 -5.91 2.50 0.00
N TYR A 199 -6.19 3.75 0.31
CA TYR A 199 -7.51 4.24 0.68
C TYR A 199 -8.13 5.03 -0.45
N ARG A 200 -9.30 4.61 -0.91
CA ARG A 200 -10.10 5.30 -1.92
C ARG A 200 -11.33 5.91 -1.29
N PHE A 201 -11.47 7.21 -1.39
CA PHE A 201 -12.61 7.97 -0.91
C PHE A 201 -13.51 8.31 -2.10
N THR A 202 -14.79 7.98 -2.00
CA THR A 202 -15.72 8.06 -3.13
C THR A 202 -17.04 8.67 -2.65
N LYS A 203 -17.61 9.59 -3.40
CA LYS A 203 -18.95 10.12 -3.19
C LYS A 203 -19.96 9.40 -4.08
N LYS A 204 -21.15 9.20 -3.58
CA LYS A 204 -22.33 8.91 -4.36
C LYS A 204 -22.80 10.21 -5.03
N ASN A 205 -23.03 10.15 -6.34
CA ASN A 205 -23.64 11.27 -7.04
C ASN A 205 -25.15 11.29 -6.77
N GLN A 206 -25.73 12.46 -6.88
CA GLN A 206 -27.19 12.67 -6.79
C GLN A 206 -27.87 12.28 -8.09
#